data_7892074bdb88772896285df7418adefe
#
_entry.id   7892074bdb88772896285df7418adefe
#
_cell.length_a   1.000
_cell.length_b   1.000
_cell.length_c   1.000
_cell.angle_alpha   90.00
_cell.angle_beta   90.00
_cell.angle_gamma   90.00
#
_symmetry.space_group_name_H-M   'P 1'
#
loop_
_entity.id
_entity.type
_entity.pdbx_description
1 polymer ?
#
loop_
_entity_poly.entity_id
_entity_poly.type
_entity_poly.pdbx_seq_one_letter_code
_entity_poly.pdbx_strand_id
1 'polypeptide(L)'
;MLPSHVLEVSITPRGPNGGARPNEGRHVATSNNSAEGLARTDATRQAKRQVMKSTLFILRQLVTKDFKLKYRRSVLGVLWSVLNPLLMMAVLTLVFSNMFRFPIEHYPLYLILGTVLFTLMTDATGGAMSSIIDASSLLKKVRIKKWVFPLERVLFSLVNFLLSLVAVLGVMAFFVLFAPAESRLAFPGASMLMLPVLLVYVVVFSVGIGLALSALSVFFRDVMHLWGVVTTAWNYLTPVFWPQDLAQLAASMPNPQLLGALQAVEQFNPMYHYIVYFRDIFLYGTVPGLQENLVCLGFALAMLALGVLVFCKTQSKFILYI
;
A
#
# COMPACT_ATOMS: atom_id res chain seq x y z
N MET A 1 -47.81 -28.64 -36.96
CA MET A 1 -48.35 -30.02 -36.85
C MET A 1 -48.15 -30.44 -35.41
N LEU A 2 -49.28 -30.51 -34.67
CA LEU A 2 -49.51 -31.22 -33.39
C LEU A 2 -49.67 -32.73 -33.71
N PRO A 3 -49.63 -33.69 -32.69
CA PRO A 3 -50.44 -33.71 -31.48
C PRO A 3 -49.69 -34.26 -30.24
N SER A 4 -49.99 -33.82 -29.01
CA SER A 4 -50.92 -34.31 -27.97
C SER A 4 -50.99 -35.81 -27.71
N HIS A 5 -50.67 -36.22 -26.43
CA HIS A 5 -51.46 -37.20 -25.67
C HIS A 5 -51.15 -37.14 -24.15
N VAL A 6 -52.09 -36.70 -23.46
CA VAL A 6 -52.72 -36.95 -22.14
C VAL A 6 -52.66 -38.45 -21.76
N LEU A 7 -52.34 -38.74 -20.49
CA LEU A 7 -53.04 -39.75 -19.67
C LEU A 7 -52.79 -39.47 -18.15
N GLU A 8 -53.89 -39.02 -17.51
CA GLU A 8 -54.16 -39.09 -16.08
C GLU A 8 -54.41 -40.56 -15.66
N VAL A 9 -53.82 -40.96 -14.53
CA VAL A 9 -54.37 -42.07 -13.74
C VAL A 9 -54.29 -41.70 -12.26
N SER A 10 -55.44 -41.37 -11.72
CA SER A 10 -55.76 -41.30 -10.27
C SER A 10 -56.05 -42.69 -9.74
N ILE A 11 -55.36 -43.09 -8.67
CA ILE A 11 -55.85 -44.20 -7.78
C ILE A 11 -55.47 -43.83 -6.35
N THR A 12 -56.52 -43.53 -5.53
CA THR A 12 -56.48 -43.60 -4.08
C THR A 12 -56.90 -45.02 -3.63
N PRO A 13 -56.32 -45.53 -2.53
CA PRO A 13 -57.11 -46.22 -1.54
C PRO A 13 -56.94 -45.72 -0.09
N ARG A 14 -58.03 -45.71 0.62
CA ARG A 14 -58.20 -45.43 2.04
C ARG A 14 -57.54 -46.44 2.96
N GLY A 15 -57.05 -45.95 4.08
CA GLY A 15 -56.68 -46.26 5.40
C GLY A 15 -56.65 -47.73 5.95
N PRO A 16 -56.18 -47.96 7.21
CA PRO A 16 -56.71 -47.35 8.42
C PRO A 16 -55.71 -47.01 9.53
N ASN A 17 -56.15 -46.23 10.49
CA ASN A 17 -55.70 -45.87 11.82
C ASN A 17 -54.50 -46.65 12.45
N GLY A 18 -53.48 -45.90 12.84
CA GLY A 18 -52.44 -46.31 13.80
C GLY A 18 -51.85 -45.09 14.46
N GLY A 19 -52.13 -44.89 15.76
CA GLY A 19 -51.72 -43.72 16.55
C GLY A 19 -50.22 -43.46 16.54
N ALA A 20 -49.82 -42.33 16.00
CA ALA A 20 -48.44 -41.83 16.04
C ALA A 20 -48.27 -40.87 17.23
N ARG A 21 -47.29 -41.16 18.06
CA ARG A 21 -46.87 -40.34 19.20
C ARG A 21 -46.31 -39.00 18.71
N PRO A 22 -46.66 -37.83 19.27
CA PRO A 22 -46.35 -36.52 18.70
C PRO A 22 -44.94 -36.00 19.04
N ASN A 23 -43.94 -36.78 19.40
CA ASN A 23 -42.71 -36.24 19.95
C ASN A 23 -41.38 -36.64 19.23
N GLU A 24 -41.42 -37.51 18.24
CA GLU A 24 -40.15 -37.90 17.53
C GLU A 24 -39.85 -37.06 16.30
N GLY A 25 -40.84 -36.40 15.71
CA GLY A 25 -40.63 -35.57 14.48
C GLY A 25 -39.94 -34.21 14.72
N ARG A 26 -40.00 -33.69 15.96
CA ARG A 26 -39.43 -32.35 16.26
C ARG A 26 -37.91 -32.35 16.43
N HIS A 27 -37.33 -33.42 16.96
CA HIS A 27 -35.87 -33.55 17.15
C HIS A 27 -35.12 -33.86 15.86
N VAL A 28 -35.71 -34.54 14.90
CA VAL A 28 -35.12 -34.86 13.60
C VAL A 28 -35.08 -33.61 12.69
N ALA A 29 -36.15 -32.79 12.71
CA ALA A 29 -36.21 -31.57 11.89
C ALA A 29 -35.26 -30.48 12.36
N THR A 30 -35.02 -30.34 13.68
CA THR A 30 -34.04 -29.40 14.22
C THR A 30 -32.62 -29.82 13.97
N SER A 31 -32.28 -31.10 13.97
CA SER A 31 -30.97 -31.65 13.66
C SER A 31 -30.60 -31.48 12.18
N ASN A 32 -31.55 -31.69 11.27
CA ASN A 32 -31.32 -31.47 9.82
C ASN A 32 -31.10 -30.00 9.47
N ASN A 33 -31.85 -29.08 10.07
CA ASN A 33 -31.65 -27.64 9.82
C ASN A 33 -30.29 -27.13 10.34
N SER A 34 -29.80 -27.70 11.43
CA SER A 34 -28.45 -27.37 11.96
C SER A 34 -27.32 -27.93 11.07
N ALA A 35 -27.47 -29.14 10.56
CA ALA A 35 -26.53 -29.76 9.64
C ALA A 35 -26.46 -29.04 8.27
N GLU A 36 -27.62 -28.66 7.72
CA GLU A 36 -27.67 -27.85 6.49
C GLU A 36 -27.09 -26.45 6.68
N GLY A 37 -27.30 -25.82 7.83
CA GLY A 37 -26.71 -24.52 8.18
C GLY A 37 -25.19 -24.58 8.25
N LEU A 38 -24.64 -25.64 8.87
CA LEU A 38 -23.20 -25.88 8.93
C LEU A 38 -22.59 -26.17 7.54
N ALA A 39 -23.25 -27.00 6.75
CA ALA A 39 -22.81 -27.32 5.39
C ALA A 39 -22.80 -26.07 4.47
N ARG A 40 -23.81 -25.18 4.59
CA ARG A 40 -23.85 -23.89 3.86
C ARG A 40 -22.74 -22.94 4.31
N THR A 41 -22.44 -22.86 5.61
CA THR A 41 -21.34 -22.03 6.13
C THR A 41 -19.98 -22.55 5.67
N ASP A 42 -19.77 -23.86 5.65
CA ASP A 42 -18.52 -24.46 5.19
C ASP A 42 -18.34 -24.31 3.68
N ALA A 43 -19.38 -24.51 2.88
CA ALA A 43 -19.36 -24.23 1.44
C ALA A 43 -19.04 -22.75 1.13
N THR A 44 -19.61 -21.82 1.90
CA THR A 44 -19.34 -20.38 1.77
C THR A 44 -17.89 -20.06 2.16
N ARG A 45 -17.35 -20.68 3.21
CA ARG A 45 -15.95 -20.52 3.63
C ARG A 45 -14.99 -21.08 2.59
N GLN A 46 -15.30 -22.26 2.02
CA GLN A 46 -14.50 -22.86 0.95
C GLN A 46 -14.50 -21.99 -0.32
N ALA A 47 -15.65 -21.50 -0.74
CA ALA A 47 -15.78 -20.59 -1.88
C ALA A 47 -14.97 -19.29 -1.64
N LYS A 48 -15.05 -18.67 -0.45
CA LYS A 48 -14.22 -17.50 -0.10
C LYS A 48 -12.74 -17.79 -0.13
N ARG A 49 -12.30 -18.95 0.40
CA ARG A 49 -10.89 -19.38 0.36
C ARG A 49 -10.39 -19.60 -1.08
N GLN A 50 -11.21 -20.17 -1.94
CA GLN A 50 -10.87 -20.41 -3.33
C GLN A 50 -10.75 -19.10 -4.13
N VAL A 51 -11.67 -18.14 -3.92
CA VAL A 51 -11.60 -16.80 -4.49
C VAL A 51 -10.36 -16.04 -3.99
N MET A 52 -10.00 -16.20 -2.72
CA MET A 52 -8.82 -15.55 -2.16
C MET A 52 -7.51 -16.14 -2.74
N LYS A 53 -7.42 -17.47 -2.86
CA LYS A 53 -6.28 -18.14 -3.49
C LYS A 53 -6.10 -17.72 -4.95
N SER A 54 -7.18 -17.63 -5.73
CA SER A 54 -7.12 -17.17 -7.11
C SER A 54 -6.70 -15.71 -7.23
N THR A 55 -7.16 -14.83 -6.33
CA THR A 55 -6.78 -13.41 -6.30
C THR A 55 -5.29 -13.24 -5.97
N LEU A 56 -4.78 -13.97 -4.95
CA LEU A 56 -3.35 -13.94 -4.59
C LEU A 56 -2.46 -14.49 -5.72
N PHE A 57 -2.92 -15.54 -6.40
CA PHE A 57 -2.23 -16.07 -7.57
C PHE A 57 -2.13 -15.03 -8.69
N ILE A 58 -3.24 -14.34 -9.01
CA ILE A 58 -3.27 -13.27 -10.02
C ILE A 58 -2.33 -12.12 -9.63
N LEU A 59 -2.38 -11.65 -8.37
CA LEU A 59 -1.48 -10.60 -7.87
C LEU A 59 -0.01 -10.99 -8.04
N ARG A 60 0.35 -12.21 -7.62
CA ARG A 60 1.73 -12.71 -7.76
C ARG A 60 2.17 -12.75 -9.23
N GLN A 61 1.31 -13.20 -10.13
CA GLN A 61 1.61 -13.27 -11.56
C GLN A 61 1.81 -11.87 -12.16
N LEU A 62 0.95 -10.90 -11.80
CA LEU A 62 1.03 -9.53 -12.30
C LEU A 62 2.31 -8.85 -11.79
N VAL A 63 2.61 -8.90 -10.48
CA VAL A 63 3.85 -8.34 -9.89
C VAL A 63 5.09 -8.97 -10.53
N THR A 64 5.09 -10.31 -10.70
CA THR A 64 6.23 -11.01 -11.33
C THR A 64 6.40 -10.60 -12.80
N LYS A 65 5.30 -10.44 -13.53
CA LYS A 65 5.31 -9.97 -14.92
C LYS A 65 5.92 -8.57 -15.01
N ASP A 66 5.46 -7.63 -14.18
CA ASP A 66 5.92 -6.24 -14.22
C ASP A 66 7.37 -6.12 -13.78
N PHE A 67 7.80 -6.92 -12.79
CA PHE A 67 9.20 -7.03 -12.41
C PHE A 67 10.08 -7.52 -13.58
N LYS A 68 9.67 -8.58 -14.27
CA LYS A 68 10.38 -9.08 -15.44
C LYS A 68 10.41 -8.05 -16.59
N LEU A 69 9.31 -7.33 -16.82
CA LEU A 69 9.25 -6.31 -17.87
C LEU A 69 10.17 -5.12 -17.58
N LYS A 70 10.24 -4.66 -16.33
CA LYS A 70 11.09 -3.53 -15.90
C LYS A 70 12.57 -3.80 -16.19
N TYR A 71 13.04 -5.04 -15.94
CA TYR A 71 14.46 -5.36 -15.97
C TYR A 71 14.91 -6.18 -17.20
N ARG A 72 13.99 -6.61 -18.06
CA ARG A 72 14.25 -7.55 -19.17
C ARG A 72 15.29 -7.07 -20.20
N ARG A 73 15.37 -5.75 -20.43
CA ARG A 73 16.22 -5.16 -21.48
C ARG A 73 17.35 -4.29 -20.92
N SER A 74 17.63 -4.38 -19.64
CA SER A 74 18.65 -3.56 -19.00
C SER A 74 19.92 -4.38 -18.73
N VAL A 75 21.09 -3.84 -19.09
CA VAL A 75 22.39 -4.45 -18.82
C VAL A 75 22.65 -4.59 -17.32
N LEU A 76 22.32 -3.56 -16.55
CA LEU A 76 22.49 -3.56 -15.08
C LEU A 76 21.25 -4.16 -14.37
N GLY A 77 20.13 -4.34 -15.08
CA GLY A 77 18.93 -5.00 -14.55
C GLY A 77 18.50 -4.46 -13.20
N VAL A 78 18.37 -5.38 -12.23
CA VAL A 78 17.95 -5.07 -10.86
C VAL A 78 18.93 -4.15 -10.12
N LEU A 79 20.21 -4.11 -10.52
CA LEU A 79 21.21 -3.27 -9.87
C LEU A 79 20.85 -1.76 -9.93
N TRP A 80 20.07 -1.33 -10.93
CA TRP A 80 19.55 0.04 -11.01
C TRP A 80 18.68 0.43 -9.82
N SER A 81 17.97 -0.51 -9.22
CA SER A 81 17.15 -0.23 -8.02
C SER A 81 17.99 0.12 -6.79
N VAL A 82 19.24 -0.33 -6.75
CA VAL A 82 20.21 0.01 -5.69
C VAL A 82 21.01 1.24 -6.08
N LEU A 83 21.45 1.31 -7.34
CA LEU A 83 22.37 2.36 -7.82
C LEU A 83 21.66 3.73 -7.90
N ASN A 84 20.41 3.78 -8.33
CA ASN A 84 19.67 5.03 -8.47
C ASN A 84 19.53 5.79 -7.13
N PRO A 85 19.05 5.19 -6.01
CA PRO A 85 19.06 5.86 -4.70
C PRO A 85 20.45 6.32 -4.26
N LEU A 86 21.50 5.54 -4.50
CA LEU A 86 22.86 5.90 -4.14
C LEU A 86 23.38 7.11 -4.93
N LEU A 87 23.14 7.13 -6.25
CA LEU A 87 23.54 8.26 -7.10
C LEU A 87 22.78 9.53 -6.72
N MET A 88 21.46 9.43 -6.51
CA MET A 88 20.66 10.57 -6.06
C MET A 88 21.12 11.07 -4.68
N MET A 89 21.38 10.18 -3.74
CA MET A 89 21.96 10.54 -2.45
C MET A 89 23.29 11.28 -2.62
N ALA A 90 24.20 10.78 -3.45
CA ALA A 90 25.52 11.40 -3.68
C ALA A 90 25.37 12.82 -4.26
N VAL A 91 24.54 12.99 -5.29
CA VAL A 91 24.28 14.30 -5.91
C VAL A 91 23.64 15.27 -4.91
N LEU A 92 22.59 14.86 -4.22
CA LEU A 92 21.88 15.70 -3.25
C LEU A 92 22.79 16.05 -2.05
N THR A 93 23.57 15.08 -1.57
CA THR A 93 24.55 15.36 -0.50
C THR A 93 25.54 16.41 -0.95
N LEU A 94 26.11 16.28 -2.14
CA LEU A 94 27.07 17.24 -2.67
C LEU A 94 26.47 18.65 -2.78
N VAL A 95 25.24 18.76 -3.29
CA VAL A 95 24.57 20.05 -3.46
C VAL A 95 24.21 20.66 -2.10
N PHE A 96 23.48 19.93 -1.27
CA PHE A 96 22.92 20.49 -0.03
C PHE A 96 23.97 20.67 1.07
N SER A 97 24.98 19.80 1.17
CA SER A 97 26.09 19.98 2.13
C SER A 97 26.92 21.22 1.84
N ASN A 98 27.11 21.58 0.56
CA ASN A 98 27.90 22.75 0.20
C ASN A 98 27.10 24.05 0.24
N MET A 99 25.82 24.02 -0.16
CA MET A 99 25.00 25.24 -0.23
C MET A 99 24.39 25.62 1.11
N PHE A 100 23.78 24.68 1.83
CA PHE A 100 22.99 24.98 3.02
C PHE A 100 23.71 24.67 4.32
N ARG A 101 24.70 23.77 4.32
CA ARG A 101 25.52 23.39 5.48
C ARG A 101 24.71 23.08 6.73
N PHE A 102 23.58 22.35 6.56
CA PHE A 102 22.76 21.96 7.69
C PHE A 102 23.58 21.14 8.70
N PRO A 103 23.44 21.40 10.01
CA PRO A 103 24.14 20.67 11.05
C PRO A 103 23.47 19.31 11.35
N ILE A 104 23.35 18.47 10.32
CA ILE A 104 22.75 17.14 10.42
C ILE A 104 23.86 16.10 10.38
N GLU A 105 23.96 15.32 11.46
CA GLU A 105 24.89 14.20 11.51
C GLU A 105 24.48 13.13 10.49
N HIS A 106 25.44 12.50 9.84
CA HIS A 106 25.21 11.47 8.82
C HIS A 106 24.24 11.90 7.69
N TYR A 107 24.40 13.13 7.21
CA TYR A 107 23.51 13.72 6.22
C TYR A 107 23.22 12.83 4.97
N PRO A 108 24.18 12.07 4.41
CA PRO A 108 23.88 11.13 3.32
C PRO A 108 22.83 10.06 3.72
N LEU A 109 22.96 9.51 4.93
CA LEU A 109 22.00 8.53 5.43
C LEU A 109 20.62 9.18 5.69
N TYR A 110 20.61 10.39 6.25
CA TYR A 110 19.41 11.19 6.44
C TYR A 110 18.62 11.41 5.13
N LEU A 111 19.34 11.77 4.05
CA LEU A 111 18.77 12.00 2.72
C LEU A 111 18.23 10.72 2.08
N ILE A 112 19.01 9.63 2.08
CA ILE A 112 18.57 8.40 1.42
C ILE A 112 17.34 7.80 2.10
N LEU A 113 17.23 7.87 3.43
CA LEU A 113 16.05 7.43 4.17
C LEU A 113 14.79 8.21 3.73
N GLY A 114 14.87 9.54 3.68
CA GLY A 114 13.76 10.37 3.26
C GLY A 114 13.36 10.14 1.80
N THR A 115 14.33 10.14 0.89
CA THR A 115 14.10 10.01 -0.55
C THR A 115 13.55 8.64 -0.93
N VAL A 116 14.08 7.55 -0.38
CA VAL A 116 13.65 6.17 -0.71
C VAL A 116 12.23 5.90 -0.22
N LEU A 117 11.88 6.36 0.99
CA LEU A 117 10.51 6.18 1.51
C LEU A 117 9.49 7.04 0.76
N PHE A 118 9.84 8.29 0.44
CA PHE A 118 8.98 9.16 -0.35
C PHE A 118 8.79 8.60 -1.77
N THR A 119 9.83 8.06 -2.38
CA THR A 119 9.77 7.40 -3.69
C THR A 119 8.85 6.17 -3.68
N LEU A 120 8.86 5.37 -2.60
CA LEU A 120 7.91 4.26 -2.45
C LEU A 120 6.46 4.76 -2.60
N MET A 121 6.09 5.82 -1.91
CA MET A 121 4.73 6.38 -1.95
C MET A 121 4.40 6.94 -3.35
N THR A 122 5.30 7.71 -3.96
CA THR A 122 5.07 8.32 -5.28
C THR A 122 4.98 7.28 -6.39
N ASP A 123 5.86 6.27 -6.40
CA ASP A 123 5.83 5.19 -7.38
C ASP A 123 4.57 4.32 -7.20
N ALA A 124 4.20 4.01 -5.95
CA ALA A 124 3.01 3.23 -5.64
C ALA A 124 1.74 3.93 -6.11
N THR A 125 1.59 5.22 -5.79
CA THR A 125 0.37 5.99 -6.13
C THR A 125 0.31 6.34 -7.62
N GLY A 126 1.44 6.72 -8.22
CA GLY A 126 1.54 6.99 -9.65
C GLY A 126 1.27 5.75 -10.51
N GLY A 127 1.86 4.62 -10.15
CA GLY A 127 1.59 3.34 -10.82
C GLY A 127 0.14 2.87 -10.64
N ALA A 128 -0.41 2.99 -9.42
CA ALA A 128 -1.81 2.64 -9.16
C ALA A 128 -2.79 3.50 -9.97
N MET A 129 -2.49 4.77 -10.16
CA MET A 129 -3.31 5.73 -10.90
C MET A 129 -3.53 5.32 -12.36
N SER A 130 -2.50 4.85 -13.07
CA SER A 130 -2.61 4.40 -14.47
C SER A 130 -3.13 2.96 -14.61
N SER A 131 -3.10 2.18 -13.53
CA SER A 131 -3.27 0.72 -13.54
C SER A 131 -4.56 0.21 -14.21
N ILE A 132 -5.69 0.90 -14.01
CA ILE A 132 -7.00 0.51 -14.56
C ILE A 132 -7.04 0.80 -16.07
N ILE A 133 -6.46 1.92 -16.49
CA ILE A 133 -6.38 2.31 -17.91
C ILE A 133 -5.46 1.34 -18.65
N ASP A 134 -4.30 1.04 -18.08
CA ASP A 134 -3.33 0.09 -18.65
C ASP A 134 -3.91 -1.33 -18.78
N ALA A 135 -4.77 -1.72 -17.83
CA ALA A 135 -5.43 -3.02 -17.81
C ALA A 135 -6.75 -3.06 -18.62
N SER A 136 -7.12 -2.00 -19.33
CA SER A 136 -8.41 -1.88 -20.03
C SER A 136 -8.71 -3.06 -20.97
N SER A 137 -7.74 -3.49 -21.76
CA SER A 137 -7.86 -4.63 -22.68
C SER A 137 -8.15 -5.96 -21.97
N LEU A 138 -7.58 -6.13 -20.77
CA LEU A 138 -7.77 -7.33 -19.94
C LEU A 138 -9.13 -7.29 -19.23
N LEU A 139 -9.53 -6.11 -18.71
CA LEU A 139 -10.82 -5.91 -18.04
C LEU A 139 -12.03 -6.16 -18.96
N LYS A 140 -11.89 -5.89 -20.26
CA LYS A 140 -12.92 -6.18 -21.26
C LYS A 140 -13.05 -7.67 -21.60
N LYS A 141 -11.99 -8.47 -21.41
CA LYS A 141 -11.95 -9.89 -21.79
C LYS A 141 -12.21 -10.84 -20.61
N VAL A 142 -11.80 -10.47 -19.40
CA VAL A 142 -11.82 -11.35 -18.21
C VAL A 142 -12.46 -10.66 -17.02
N ARG A 143 -13.31 -11.38 -16.28
CA ARG A 143 -13.95 -10.87 -15.06
C ARG A 143 -12.98 -10.92 -13.88
N ILE A 144 -12.11 -9.92 -13.76
CA ILE A 144 -11.21 -9.74 -12.61
C ILE A 144 -11.74 -8.60 -11.74
N LYS A 145 -11.55 -8.71 -10.42
CA LYS A 145 -11.88 -7.64 -9.48
C LYS A 145 -11.00 -6.42 -9.78
N LYS A 146 -11.60 -5.28 -10.05
CA LYS A 146 -10.91 -4.07 -10.53
C LYS A 146 -9.85 -3.53 -9.55
N TRP A 147 -10.06 -3.66 -8.24
CA TRP A 147 -9.12 -3.22 -7.21
C TRP A 147 -7.78 -3.99 -7.19
N VAL A 148 -7.72 -5.14 -7.86
CA VAL A 148 -6.50 -5.95 -7.96
C VAL A 148 -5.38 -5.19 -8.69
N PHE A 149 -5.72 -4.38 -9.69
CA PHE A 149 -4.74 -3.66 -10.50
C PHE A 149 -4.04 -2.52 -9.74
N PRO A 150 -4.76 -1.59 -9.05
CA PRO A 150 -4.09 -0.62 -8.19
C PRO A 150 -3.27 -1.26 -7.06
N LEU A 151 -3.79 -2.32 -6.43
CA LEU A 151 -3.07 -3.04 -5.38
C LEU A 151 -1.78 -3.69 -5.90
N GLU A 152 -1.83 -4.28 -7.09
CA GLU A 152 -0.66 -4.88 -7.73
C GLU A 152 0.48 -3.85 -7.89
N ARG A 153 0.17 -2.64 -8.37
CA ARG A 153 1.17 -1.57 -8.55
C ARG A 153 1.80 -1.13 -7.24
N VAL A 154 1.01 -1.03 -6.17
CA VAL A 154 1.54 -0.72 -4.84
C VAL A 154 2.47 -1.83 -4.35
N LEU A 155 2.09 -3.10 -4.52
CA LEU A 155 2.95 -4.24 -4.15
C LEU A 155 4.22 -4.30 -5.00
N PHE A 156 4.14 -3.98 -6.28
CA PHE A 156 5.31 -3.88 -7.15
C PHE A 156 6.27 -2.78 -6.69
N SER A 157 5.75 -1.60 -6.30
CA SER A 157 6.56 -0.52 -5.73
C SER A 157 7.19 -0.92 -4.40
N LEU A 158 6.48 -1.69 -3.55
CA LEU A 158 7.06 -2.26 -2.33
C LEU A 158 8.25 -3.19 -2.64
N VAL A 159 8.15 -4.04 -3.65
CA VAL A 159 9.28 -4.90 -4.07
C VAL A 159 10.47 -4.06 -4.51
N ASN A 160 10.26 -2.99 -5.29
CA ASN A 160 11.33 -2.06 -5.67
C ASN A 160 11.94 -1.35 -4.45
N PHE A 161 11.12 -0.93 -3.48
CA PHE A 161 11.61 -0.34 -2.23
C PHE A 161 12.49 -1.31 -1.44
N LEU A 162 12.10 -2.59 -1.34
CA LEU A 162 12.91 -3.60 -0.65
C LEU A 162 14.29 -3.79 -1.31
N LEU A 163 14.38 -3.63 -2.64
CA LEU A 163 15.65 -3.60 -3.34
C LEU A 163 16.45 -2.31 -3.03
N SER A 164 15.77 -1.16 -2.99
CA SER A 164 16.41 0.11 -2.61
C SER A 164 16.87 0.12 -1.14
N LEU A 165 16.21 -0.66 -0.28
CA LEU A 165 16.62 -0.83 1.12
C LEU A 165 18.03 -1.44 1.24
N VAL A 166 18.46 -2.23 0.26
CA VAL A 166 19.85 -2.73 0.21
C VAL A 166 20.83 -1.58 0.11
N ALA A 167 20.52 -0.51 -0.65
CA ALA A 167 21.35 0.70 -0.71
C ALA A 167 21.39 1.41 0.64
N VAL A 168 20.25 1.55 1.32
CA VAL A 168 20.17 2.14 2.67
C VAL A 168 21.02 1.38 3.67
N LEU A 169 20.91 0.03 3.68
CA LEU A 169 21.71 -0.83 4.55
C LEU A 169 23.20 -0.73 4.22
N GLY A 170 23.56 -0.60 2.95
CA GLY A 170 24.95 -0.40 2.50
C GLY A 170 25.53 0.91 3.03
N VAL A 171 24.79 2.02 2.91
CA VAL A 171 25.21 3.33 3.44
C VAL A 171 25.31 3.30 4.95
N MET A 172 24.33 2.70 5.63
CA MET A 172 24.34 2.53 7.09
C MET A 172 25.57 1.70 7.53
N ALA A 173 25.83 0.57 6.87
CA ALA A 173 26.99 -0.27 7.18
C ALA A 173 28.30 0.49 6.98
N PHE A 174 28.39 1.36 5.97
CA PHE A 174 29.55 2.24 5.79
C PHE A 174 29.78 3.15 7.00
N PHE A 175 28.74 3.81 7.52
CA PHE A 175 28.86 4.68 8.70
C PHE A 175 29.14 3.91 10.00
N VAL A 176 28.62 2.69 10.13
CA VAL A 176 28.87 1.83 11.30
C VAL A 176 30.33 1.33 11.31
N LEU A 177 30.89 0.95 10.16
CA LEU A 177 32.19 0.27 10.07
C LEU A 177 33.36 1.22 9.83
N PHE A 178 33.18 2.25 9.00
CA PHE A 178 34.26 3.07 8.47
C PHE A 178 34.25 4.52 8.96
N ALA A 179 33.19 5.00 9.63
CA ALA A 179 33.18 6.35 10.18
C ALA A 179 34.17 6.48 11.35
N PRO A 180 34.76 7.67 11.55
CA PRO A 180 35.58 7.97 12.71
C PRO A 180 34.89 7.63 14.03
N ALA A 181 35.63 7.26 15.06
CA ALA A 181 35.06 6.82 16.34
C ALA A 181 34.09 7.84 16.97
N GLU A 182 34.35 9.14 16.78
CA GLU A 182 33.54 10.24 17.30
C GLU A 182 32.18 10.40 16.58
N SER A 183 32.09 9.98 15.32
CA SER A 183 30.89 10.08 14.46
C SER A 183 30.36 8.71 14.03
N ARG A 184 30.70 7.64 14.76
CA ARG A 184 30.26 6.29 14.40
C ARG A 184 28.79 6.08 14.73
N LEU A 185 28.02 5.69 13.73
CA LEU A 185 26.61 5.34 13.93
C LEU A 185 26.50 4.08 14.81
N ALA A 186 25.64 4.11 15.80
CA ALA A 186 25.29 2.91 16.55
C ALA A 186 24.44 1.97 15.66
N PHE A 187 24.68 0.66 15.72
CA PHE A 187 23.86 -0.30 14.97
C PHE A 187 22.43 -0.29 15.53
N PRO A 188 21.41 -0.04 14.73
CA PRO A 188 20.03 -0.03 15.19
C PRO A 188 19.61 -1.46 15.58
N GLY A 189 19.48 -1.72 16.87
CA GLY A 189 19.18 -3.05 17.42
C GLY A 189 17.70 -3.44 17.25
N ALA A 190 16.96 -3.41 18.37
CA ALA A 190 15.54 -3.79 18.40
C ALA A 190 14.62 -2.86 17.58
N SER A 191 15.03 -1.61 17.33
CA SER A 191 14.25 -0.67 16.51
C SER A 191 13.99 -1.18 15.09
N MET A 192 14.88 -1.98 14.50
CA MET A 192 14.68 -2.59 13.17
C MET A 192 13.44 -3.51 13.11
N LEU A 193 13.00 -4.07 14.23
CA LEU A 193 11.76 -4.86 14.27
C LEU A 193 10.51 -4.03 13.99
N MET A 194 10.60 -2.71 14.11
CA MET A 194 9.50 -1.78 13.78
C MET A 194 9.40 -1.47 12.28
N LEU A 195 10.41 -1.81 11.48
CA LEU A 195 10.39 -1.61 10.02
C LEU A 195 9.20 -2.27 9.32
N PRO A 196 8.84 -3.55 9.55
CA PRO A 196 7.65 -4.15 8.96
C PRO A 196 6.35 -3.41 9.32
N VAL A 197 6.26 -2.86 10.54
CA VAL A 197 5.09 -2.09 10.99
C VAL A 197 4.97 -0.80 10.18
N LEU A 198 6.06 -0.04 10.06
CA LEU A 198 6.11 1.15 9.21
C LEU A 198 5.71 0.84 7.76
N LEU A 199 6.25 -0.24 7.18
CA LEU A 199 5.95 -0.62 5.81
C LEU A 199 4.46 -0.94 5.62
N VAL A 200 3.82 -1.57 6.60
CA VAL A 200 2.37 -1.79 6.57
C VAL A 200 1.62 -0.45 6.53
N TYR A 201 2.01 0.53 7.37
CA TYR A 201 1.37 1.85 7.37
C TYR A 201 1.50 2.56 6.02
N VAL A 202 2.71 2.63 5.47
CA VAL A 202 2.98 3.30 4.19
C VAL A 202 2.28 2.59 3.03
N VAL A 203 2.26 1.25 3.02
CA VAL A 203 1.56 0.47 1.98
C VAL A 203 0.06 0.68 2.06
N VAL A 204 -0.54 0.60 3.25
CA VAL A 204 -1.98 0.83 3.46
C VAL A 204 -2.37 2.25 3.04
N PHE A 205 -1.57 3.24 3.42
CA PHE A 205 -1.72 4.64 3.00
C PHE A 205 -1.67 4.79 1.47
N SER A 206 -0.64 4.21 0.84
CA SER A 206 -0.44 4.25 -0.62
C SER A 206 -1.55 3.53 -1.39
N VAL A 207 -2.09 2.42 -0.85
CA VAL A 207 -3.27 1.73 -1.40
C VAL A 207 -4.49 2.65 -1.36
N GLY A 208 -4.70 3.36 -0.25
CA GLY A 208 -5.80 4.32 -0.12
C GLY A 208 -5.75 5.41 -1.20
N ILE A 209 -4.62 6.11 -1.30
CA ILE A 209 -4.40 7.13 -2.35
C ILE A 209 -4.52 6.50 -3.74
N GLY A 210 -3.87 5.36 -3.97
CA GLY A 210 -3.85 4.67 -5.26
C GLY A 210 -5.24 4.28 -5.74
N LEU A 211 -6.11 3.78 -4.85
CA LEU A 211 -7.51 3.48 -5.17
C LEU A 211 -8.28 4.75 -5.56
N ALA A 212 -8.14 5.84 -4.80
CA ALA A 212 -8.79 7.10 -5.14
C ALA A 212 -8.33 7.65 -6.49
N LEU A 213 -7.01 7.71 -6.69
CA LEU A 213 -6.41 8.23 -7.93
C LEU A 213 -6.74 7.36 -9.14
N SER A 214 -6.70 6.02 -9.00
CA SER A 214 -7.07 5.10 -10.09
C SER A 214 -8.53 5.24 -10.49
N ALA A 215 -9.41 5.56 -9.55
CA ALA A 215 -10.80 5.84 -9.83
C ALA A 215 -10.99 7.18 -10.55
N LEU A 216 -10.30 8.24 -10.10
CA LEU A 216 -10.38 9.58 -10.67
C LEU A 216 -9.78 9.63 -12.08
N SER A 217 -8.66 8.98 -12.34
CA SER A 217 -7.95 8.98 -13.61
C SER A 217 -8.74 8.33 -14.76
N VAL A 218 -9.65 7.41 -14.45
CA VAL A 218 -10.56 6.82 -15.44
C VAL A 218 -11.51 7.88 -16.00
N PHE A 219 -11.96 8.84 -15.18
CA PHE A 219 -12.89 9.90 -15.63
C PHE A 219 -12.15 11.13 -16.12
N PHE A 220 -11.03 11.49 -15.48
CA PHE A 220 -10.27 12.71 -15.74
C PHE A 220 -8.79 12.37 -15.91
N ARG A 221 -8.31 12.30 -17.15
CA ARG A 221 -6.91 11.96 -17.46
C ARG A 221 -5.90 13.00 -16.94
N ASP A 222 -6.33 14.25 -16.81
CA ASP A 222 -5.50 15.36 -16.32
C ASP A 222 -5.06 15.16 -14.87
N VAL A 223 -5.77 14.31 -14.10
CA VAL A 223 -5.37 13.94 -12.72
C VAL A 223 -3.94 13.39 -12.69
N MET A 224 -3.48 12.71 -13.76
CA MET A 224 -2.11 12.18 -13.83
C MET A 224 -1.07 13.30 -13.82
N HIS A 225 -1.30 14.38 -14.54
CA HIS A 225 -0.40 15.53 -14.57
C HIS A 225 -0.46 16.31 -13.25
N LEU A 226 -1.68 16.54 -12.74
CA LEU A 226 -1.90 17.22 -11.46
C LEU A 226 -1.21 16.47 -10.30
N TRP A 227 -1.31 15.14 -10.28
CA TRP A 227 -0.66 14.34 -9.24
C TRP A 227 0.85 14.47 -9.24
N GLY A 228 1.47 14.56 -10.42
CA GLY A 228 2.91 14.83 -10.54
C GLY A 228 3.32 16.16 -9.90
N VAL A 229 2.54 17.22 -10.12
CA VAL A 229 2.77 18.53 -9.49
C VAL A 229 2.55 18.45 -7.98
N VAL A 230 1.47 17.80 -7.53
CA VAL A 230 1.16 17.64 -6.10
C VAL A 230 2.27 16.87 -5.38
N THR A 231 2.74 15.76 -5.93
CA THR A 231 3.81 14.97 -5.31
C THR A 231 5.14 15.72 -5.27
N THR A 232 5.44 16.52 -6.29
CA THR A 232 6.64 17.37 -6.30
C THR A 232 6.56 18.44 -5.20
N ALA A 233 5.45 19.16 -5.11
CA ALA A 233 5.23 20.15 -4.06
C ALA A 233 5.26 19.50 -2.66
N TRP A 234 4.63 18.33 -2.51
CA TRP A 234 4.60 17.58 -1.26
C TRP A 234 5.99 17.14 -0.81
N ASN A 235 6.85 16.73 -1.76
CA ASN A 235 8.25 16.36 -1.47
C ASN A 235 9.02 17.53 -0.84
N TYR A 236 8.85 18.75 -1.38
CA TYR A 236 9.51 19.95 -0.84
C TYR A 236 8.89 20.45 0.47
N LEU A 237 7.61 20.20 0.70
CA LEU A 237 6.93 20.50 1.97
C LEU A 237 7.22 19.47 3.08
N THR A 238 7.81 18.34 2.73
CA THR A 238 8.23 17.31 3.68
C THR A 238 9.72 17.46 3.95
N PRO A 239 10.22 17.33 5.20
CA PRO A 239 11.65 17.48 5.53
C PRO A 239 12.49 16.31 5.01
N VAL A 240 12.49 16.11 3.69
CA VAL A 240 13.32 15.13 3.01
C VAL A 240 14.77 15.63 2.92
N PHE A 241 14.94 16.92 2.56
CA PHE A 241 16.22 17.55 2.28
C PHE A 241 16.72 18.47 3.38
N TRP A 242 15.84 18.98 4.22
CA TRP A 242 16.10 19.96 5.26
C TRP A 242 15.85 19.35 6.65
N PRO A 243 16.38 19.97 7.74
CA PRO A 243 16.26 19.40 9.08
C PRO A 243 14.81 19.21 9.50
N GLN A 244 14.47 18.06 10.08
CA GLN A 244 13.17 17.80 10.67
C GLN A 244 12.97 18.54 12.00
N ASP A 245 14.06 19.00 12.63
CA ASP A 245 14.00 19.81 13.83
C ASP A 245 13.82 21.29 13.44
N LEU A 246 12.63 21.80 13.71
CA LEU A 246 12.27 23.18 13.41
C LEU A 246 13.10 24.22 14.19
N ALA A 247 13.66 23.85 15.35
CA ALA A 247 14.56 24.73 16.08
C ALA A 247 15.88 24.96 15.29
N GLN A 248 16.41 23.92 14.64
CA GLN A 248 17.58 24.06 13.75
C GLN A 248 17.23 24.86 12.49
N LEU A 249 16.04 24.68 11.97
CA LEU A 249 15.55 25.44 10.82
C LEU A 249 15.30 26.92 11.17
N ALA A 250 14.76 27.20 12.36
CA ALA A 250 14.53 28.55 12.87
C ALA A 250 15.81 29.39 12.96
N ALA A 251 16.92 28.74 13.32
CA ALA A 251 18.24 29.42 13.39
C ALA A 251 18.72 29.90 12.01
N SER A 252 18.25 29.29 10.92
CA SER A 252 18.63 29.62 9.55
C SER A 252 17.57 30.44 8.78
N MET A 253 16.34 30.57 9.33
CA MET A 253 15.24 31.30 8.69
C MET A 253 14.89 32.60 9.43
N PRO A 254 14.91 33.76 8.75
CA PRO A 254 14.64 35.06 9.38
C PRO A 254 13.15 35.33 9.64
N ASN A 255 12.21 34.49 9.17
CA ASN A 255 10.77 34.77 9.23
C ASN A 255 10.01 33.81 10.17
N PRO A 256 9.59 34.25 11.38
CA PRO A 256 8.85 33.43 12.34
C PRO A 256 7.47 32.95 11.83
N GLN A 257 6.82 33.73 10.94
CA GLN A 257 5.50 33.36 10.40
C GLN A 257 5.59 32.16 9.46
N LEU A 258 6.66 32.07 8.67
CA LEU A 258 6.92 30.94 7.80
C LEU A 258 7.17 29.67 8.63
N LEU A 259 7.88 29.80 9.75
CA LEU A 259 8.14 28.68 10.66
C LEU A 259 6.83 28.11 11.24
N GLY A 260 5.91 28.98 11.71
CA GLY A 260 4.61 28.54 12.21
C GLY A 260 3.74 27.86 11.15
N ALA A 261 3.80 28.33 9.90
CA ALA A 261 3.11 27.68 8.79
C ALA A 261 3.71 26.29 8.47
N LEU A 262 5.04 26.15 8.51
CA LEU A 262 5.70 24.86 8.32
C LEU A 262 5.34 23.87 9.44
N GLN A 263 5.30 24.31 10.70
CA GLN A 263 4.88 23.46 11.83
C GLN A 263 3.47 22.90 11.63
N ALA A 264 2.53 23.75 11.19
CA ALA A 264 1.17 23.31 10.90
C ALA A 264 1.14 22.30 9.75
N VAL A 265 1.91 22.54 8.68
CA VAL A 265 2.00 21.61 7.55
C VAL A 265 2.57 20.26 7.99
N GLU A 266 3.61 20.23 8.82
CA GLU A 266 4.23 19.00 9.31
C GLU A 266 3.26 18.16 10.13
N GLN A 267 2.52 18.77 11.06
CA GLN A 267 1.56 18.06 11.91
C GLN A 267 0.49 17.30 11.10
N PHE A 268 0.05 17.87 9.98
CA PHE A 268 -0.95 17.28 9.10
C PHE A 268 -0.37 16.49 7.92
N ASN A 269 0.96 16.40 7.81
CA ASN A 269 1.64 15.72 6.71
C ASN A 269 1.90 14.25 7.05
N PRO A 270 1.18 13.26 6.46
CA PRO A 270 1.41 11.86 6.74
C PRO A 270 2.83 11.41 6.42
N MET A 271 3.42 11.91 5.33
CA MET A 271 4.76 11.53 4.91
C MET A 271 5.84 12.05 5.86
N TYR A 272 5.60 13.19 6.54
CA TYR A 272 6.46 13.66 7.63
C TYR A 272 6.57 12.59 8.72
N HIS A 273 5.44 12.13 9.26
CA HIS A 273 5.41 11.14 10.33
C HIS A 273 6.07 9.80 9.91
N TYR A 274 5.83 9.34 8.69
CA TYR A 274 6.44 8.10 8.20
C TYR A 274 7.96 8.23 8.00
N ILE A 275 8.45 9.38 7.53
CA ILE A 275 9.90 9.61 7.33
C ILE A 275 10.58 9.77 8.68
N VAL A 276 10.01 10.51 9.64
CA VAL A 276 10.54 10.62 11.00
C VAL A 276 10.63 9.25 11.63
N TYR A 277 9.55 8.45 11.59
CA TYR A 277 9.51 7.08 12.07
C TYR A 277 10.62 6.21 11.44
N PHE A 278 10.87 6.35 10.13
CA PHE A 278 11.91 5.60 9.44
C PHE A 278 13.33 6.03 9.88
N ARG A 279 13.54 7.31 10.11
CA ARG A 279 14.80 7.85 10.65
C ARG A 279 15.02 7.42 12.10
N ASP A 280 13.99 7.38 12.91
CA ASP A 280 14.05 6.88 14.29
C ASP A 280 14.57 5.45 14.35
N ILE A 281 14.12 4.59 13.42
CA ILE A 281 14.59 3.20 13.32
C ILE A 281 16.07 3.14 12.92
N PHE A 282 16.48 3.85 11.85
CA PHE A 282 17.77 3.64 11.20
C PHE A 282 18.87 4.59 11.64
N LEU A 283 18.52 5.85 11.94
CA LEU A 283 19.50 6.90 12.25
C LEU A 283 19.67 7.07 13.77
N TYR A 284 18.55 7.08 14.50
CA TYR A 284 18.57 7.31 15.94
C TYR A 284 18.52 6.01 16.77
N GLY A 285 18.19 4.87 16.14
CA GLY A 285 18.10 3.58 16.83
C GLY A 285 17.00 3.51 17.89
N THR A 286 16.06 4.44 17.87
CA THR A 286 14.96 4.56 18.84
C THR A 286 13.75 3.74 18.39
N VAL A 287 13.02 3.18 19.36
CA VAL A 287 11.75 2.50 19.10
C VAL A 287 10.63 3.54 19.17
N PRO A 288 9.91 3.81 18.04
CA PRO A 288 8.83 4.78 18.03
C PRO A 288 7.74 4.48 19.05
N GLY A 289 7.28 5.52 19.73
CA GLY A 289 6.31 5.43 20.81
C GLY A 289 4.90 5.03 20.35
N LEU A 290 4.02 4.76 21.33
CA LEU A 290 2.62 4.42 21.03
C LEU A 290 1.89 5.56 20.30
N GLN A 291 2.17 6.81 20.69
CA GLN A 291 1.55 7.99 20.07
C GLN A 291 1.89 8.09 18.57
N GLU A 292 3.16 7.93 18.21
CA GLU A 292 3.62 7.95 16.81
C GLU A 292 3.00 6.81 15.99
N ASN A 293 2.92 5.62 16.56
CA ASN A 293 2.25 4.48 15.95
C ASN A 293 0.76 4.75 15.69
N LEU A 294 0.04 5.38 16.64
CA LEU A 294 -1.37 5.73 16.50
C LEU A 294 -1.60 6.80 15.43
N VAL A 295 -0.73 7.81 15.35
CA VAL A 295 -0.79 8.84 14.32
C VAL A 295 -0.55 8.24 12.94
N CYS A 296 0.50 7.45 12.77
CA CYS A 296 0.81 6.77 11.50
C CYS A 296 -0.31 5.83 11.05
N LEU A 297 -0.86 5.02 11.97
CA LEU A 297 -2.00 4.15 11.70
C LEU A 297 -3.25 4.95 11.35
N GLY A 298 -3.52 6.05 12.05
CA GLY A 298 -4.66 6.93 11.82
C GLY A 298 -4.66 7.48 10.40
N PHE A 299 -3.55 8.04 9.93
CA PHE A 299 -3.42 8.51 8.54
C PHE A 299 -3.58 7.38 7.52
N ALA A 300 -2.99 6.21 7.79
CA ALA A 300 -3.10 5.06 6.90
C ALA A 300 -4.55 4.59 6.73
N LEU A 301 -5.28 4.45 7.84
CA LEU A 301 -6.68 3.99 7.83
C LEU A 301 -7.63 5.05 7.27
N ALA A 302 -7.43 6.32 7.59
CA ALA A 302 -8.23 7.42 7.05
C ALA A 302 -8.14 7.48 5.52
N MET A 303 -6.91 7.39 4.99
CA MET A 303 -6.67 7.40 3.55
C MET A 303 -7.20 6.15 2.85
N LEU A 304 -7.05 4.97 3.49
CA LEU A 304 -7.62 3.74 2.97
C LEU A 304 -9.16 3.82 2.91
N ALA A 305 -9.81 4.29 3.97
CA ALA A 305 -11.26 4.46 4.02
C ALA A 305 -11.76 5.38 2.90
N LEU A 306 -11.09 6.53 2.71
CA LEU A 306 -11.39 7.48 1.64
C LEU A 306 -11.22 6.85 0.27
N GLY A 307 -10.09 6.18 0.02
CA GLY A 307 -9.79 5.51 -1.25
C GLY A 307 -10.81 4.41 -1.59
N VAL A 308 -11.14 3.56 -0.62
CA VAL A 308 -12.15 2.50 -0.79
C VAL A 308 -13.53 3.10 -1.06
N LEU A 309 -13.94 4.16 -0.35
CA LEU A 309 -15.23 4.83 -0.57
C LEU A 309 -15.32 5.40 -1.99
N VAL A 310 -14.31 6.14 -2.45
CA VAL A 310 -14.26 6.71 -3.81
C VAL A 310 -14.30 5.59 -4.85
N PHE A 311 -13.47 4.57 -4.68
CA PHE A 311 -13.37 3.46 -5.62
C PHE A 311 -14.67 2.66 -5.71
N CYS A 312 -15.27 2.30 -4.57
CA CYS A 312 -16.51 1.52 -4.54
C CYS A 312 -17.69 2.26 -5.19
N LYS A 313 -17.78 3.58 -4.99
CA LYS A 313 -18.83 4.41 -5.61
C LYS A 313 -18.68 4.56 -7.12
N THR A 314 -17.45 4.48 -7.65
CA THR A 314 -17.14 4.82 -9.04
C THR A 314 -16.88 3.60 -9.93
N GLN A 315 -16.44 2.46 -9.35
CA GLN A 315 -16.01 1.27 -10.12
C GLN A 315 -17.06 0.68 -11.06
N SER A 316 -18.36 0.86 -10.78
CA SER A 316 -19.45 0.37 -11.65
C SER A 316 -19.41 1.01 -13.04
N LYS A 317 -19.00 2.29 -13.10
CA LYS A 317 -18.99 3.09 -14.32
C LYS A 317 -17.70 2.95 -15.16
N PHE A 318 -16.64 2.31 -14.66
CA PHE A 318 -15.34 2.25 -15.34
C PHE A 318 -15.43 1.69 -16.77
N ILE A 319 -16.25 0.65 -17.00
CA ILE A 319 -16.37 0.02 -18.32
C ILE A 319 -16.93 0.98 -19.39
N LEU A 320 -17.62 2.03 -18.96
CA LEU A 320 -18.18 3.04 -19.88
C LEU A 320 -17.13 4.07 -20.33
N TYR A 321 -16.04 4.25 -19.55
CA TYR A 321 -15.03 5.30 -19.79
C TYR A 321 -13.66 4.76 -20.22
N ILE A 322 -13.48 3.43 -20.20
CA ILE A 322 -12.25 2.72 -20.65
C ILE A 322 -12.45 2.18 -22.12
#